data_ae2c16f290cfd9a5062e9be4c2c1b6f9
#
_entry.id   ae2c16f290cfd9a5062e9be4c2c1b6f9
#
_cell.length_a   1.000
_cell.length_b   1.000
_cell.length_c   1.000
_cell.angle_alpha   90.00
_cell.angle_beta   90.00
_cell.angle_gamma   90.00
#
_symmetry.space_group_name_H-M   'P 1'
#
loop_
_entity.id
_entity.type
_entity.pdbx_description
1 polymer ?
#
loop_
_entity_poly.entity_id
_entity_poly.type
_entity_poly.pdbx_seq_one_letter_code
_entity_poly.pdbx_strand_id
1 'polypeptide(L)'
;GNSIRLLGRIDSDEVNENPEKQDGWYERSYTVITESRDTSAYSGNKKWWTPNENSTCIVVPKSETQLFEDYILKPYFNITKEELLKNDASGLHYWFLNANPKIWSMSSMPIGEVQDYTLYNDNGNKRRIFQNFLDAKAGDMVIGYESTPVKQIVAILRVSAEQDGQKIYFEKVEGLSSPIDFSTLKECSELEKMEYFSMTQGSLFKLTRGEYDFIIDMIREENPAPSGKGNTEYTKTDFLREVYMTEAKYDRLAAVLKKKKNIILQGAPGVGKTFAAKRLAYSVMGEVDDDRIEFVQFHQNYSYEDFMMGYKPVENGFELKYGIFYRFCQKAANHPDKDYFFIIDEINRGNMSKIFGELLMLIEADYRDKKATLAYNGLSFSVPKRLHIIGMMNTADRSLAMIDYALRRRFSFFDMEPGFDSEGFINYQNSFANETFNTLIERIKELNKEIAQDKALGKGFCIGHSYFCNANDCAEEWMKDVVDFDILPMLSEYWFDESSKLQRWENILHGVFQ
;
A
#
# COMPACT_ATOMS: atom_id res chain seq x y z
N GLY A 1 -32.50 13.19 22.99
CA GLY A 1 -32.36 14.25 23.99
C GLY A 1 -30.94 14.77 24.04
N ASN A 2 -30.78 16.07 24.27
CA ASN A 2 -29.47 16.74 24.25
C ASN A 2 -28.79 16.74 25.63
N SER A 3 -28.92 15.68 26.43
CA SER A 3 -28.27 15.61 27.75
C SER A 3 -26.93 14.89 27.68
N ILE A 4 -25.93 15.46 28.36
CA ILE A 4 -24.60 14.84 28.52
C ILE A 4 -24.69 13.88 29.72
N ARG A 5 -24.37 12.61 29.55
CA ARG A 5 -24.55 11.58 30.56
C ARG A 5 -23.28 10.95 31.08
N LEU A 6 -22.35 10.71 30.17
CA LEU A 6 -21.13 9.94 30.47
C LEU A 6 -19.92 10.66 29.91
N LEU A 7 -18.81 10.57 30.60
CA LEU A 7 -17.48 10.80 30.11
C LEU A 7 -16.77 9.45 30.08
N GLY A 8 -16.39 9.00 28.91
CA GLY A 8 -15.73 7.72 28.71
C GLY A 8 -14.49 7.84 27.86
N ARG A 9 -13.67 6.83 27.91
CA ARG A 9 -12.49 6.66 27.06
C ARG A 9 -12.70 5.45 26.16
N ILE A 10 -12.35 5.59 24.88
CA ILE A 10 -12.30 4.46 23.96
C ILE A 10 -11.05 3.63 24.28
N ASP A 11 -11.21 2.32 24.53
CA ASP A 11 -10.16 1.45 25.04
C ASP A 11 -9.30 0.83 23.93
N SER A 12 -9.82 0.76 22.70
CA SER A 12 -9.08 0.22 21.55
C SER A 12 -9.46 0.90 20.25
N ASP A 13 -8.56 0.84 19.28
CA ASP A 13 -8.84 1.25 17.89
C ASP A 13 -9.65 0.20 17.13
N GLU A 14 -9.83 -0.98 17.68
CA GLU A 14 -10.65 -2.04 17.09
C GLU A 14 -12.11 -1.63 17.01
N VAL A 15 -12.67 -1.76 15.83
CA VAL A 15 -14.06 -1.48 15.51
C VAL A 15 -14.72 -2.81 15.21
N ASN A 16 -15.64 -3.22 16.06
CA ASN A 16 -16.38 -4.47 15.89
C ASN A 16 -17.75 -4.19 15.25
N GLU A 17 -18.08 -4.96 14.23
CA GLU A 17 -19.43 -4.94 13.66
C GLU A 17 -20.38 -5.64 14.64
N ASN A 18 -21.51 -5.01 14.94
CA ASN A 18 -22.49 -5.62 15.83
C ASN A 18 -23.53 -6.41 14.99
N PRO A 19 -23.45 -7.77 14.99
CA PRO A 19 -24.31 -8.60 14.17
C PRO A 19 -25.80 -8.62 14.60
N GLU A 20 -26.11 -8.07 15.78
CA GLU A 20 -27.49 -7.98 16.29
C GLU A 20 -28.21 -6.69 15.84
N LYS A 21 -27.50 -5.77 15.21
CA LYS A 21 -28.03 -4.51 14.69
C LYS A 21 -27.99 -4.47 13.17
N GLN A 22 -28.80 -3.60 12.58
CA GLN A 22 -28.84 -3.42 11.12
C GLN A 22 -27.47 -3.09 10.53
N ASP A 23 -27.20 -3.52 9.31
CA ASP A 23 -25.97 -3.31 8.55
C ASP A 23 -25.40 -1.89 8.70
N GLY A 24 -24.11 -1.83 9.05
CA GLY A 24 -23.36 -0.58 9.18
C GLY A 24 -23.27 -0.03 10.60
N TRP A 25 -23.69 -0.76 11.62
CA TRP A 25 -23.43 -0.38 13.01
C TRP A 25 -22.14 -1.00 13.52
N TYR A 26 -21.21 -0.11 13.88
CA TYR A 26 -19.92 -0.47 14.46
C TYR A 26 -19.88 -0.07 15.92
N GLU A 27 -19.28 -0.89 16.76
CA GLU A 27 -19.13 -0.66 18.20
C GLU A 27 -17.64 -0.63 18.57
N ARG A 28 -17.29 0.25 19.51
CA ARG A 28 -15.98 0.26 20.15
C ARG A 28 -16.16 0.07 21.63
N SER A 29 -15.29 -0.71 22.27
CA SER A 29 -15.24 -0.82 23.73
C SER A 29 -14.80 0.52 24.31
N TYR A 30 -15.41 0.88 25.42
CA TYR A 30 -15.05 2.10 26.16
C TYR A 30 -15.15 1.87 27.66
N THR A 31 -14.30 2.55 28.41
CA THR A 31 -14.37 2.60 29.87
C THR A 31 -15.00 3.90 30.31
N VAL A 32 -16.00 3.82 31.18
CA VAL A 32 -16.62 5.02 31.79
C VAL A 32 -15.64 5.63 32.79
N ILE A 33 -15.26 6.89 32.59
CA ILE A 33 -14.42 7.66 33.51
C ILE A 33 -15.25 8.18 34.67
N THR A 34 -16.40 8.83 34.33
CA THR A 34 -17.34 9.34 35.32
C THR A 34 -18.72 9.61 34.70
N GLU A 35 -19.74 9.58 35.53
CA GLU A 35 -21.09 9.99 35.15
C GLU A 35 -21.26 11.50 35.29
N SER A 36 -22.18 12.09 34.50
CA SER A 36 -22.49 13.49 34.58
C SER A 36 -23.24 13.84 35.87
N ARG A 37 -22.84 14.92 36.52
CA ARG A 37 -23.52 15.47 37.68
C ARG A 37 -24.82 16.22 37.32
N ASP A 38 -24.94 16.68 36.07
CA ASP A 38 -26.08 17.37 35.53
C ASP A 38 -26.60 16.62 34.30
N THR A 39 -27.78 16.04 34.41
CA THR A 39 -28.48 15.33 33.34
C THR A 39 -29.49 16.18 32.59
N SER A 40 -29.55 17.49 32.89
CA SER A 40 -30.40 18.44 32.16
C SER A 40 -29.97 18.56 30.70
N ALA A 41 -30.87 19.10 29.88
CA ALA A 41 -30.53 19.33 28.46
C ALA A 41 -29.45 20.41 28.36
N TYR A 42 -28.40 20.13 27.57
CA TYR A 42 -27.34 21.09 27.31
C TYR A 42 -27.88 22.38 26.69
N SER A 43 -27.65 23.49 27.34
CA SER A 43 -28.14 24.84 26.97
C SER A 43 -27.03 25.80 26.54
N GLY A 44 -25.77 25.31 26.45
CA GLY A 44 -24.62 26.15 26.08
C GLY A 44 -24.66 26.64 24.63
N ASN A 45 -24.10 27.83 24.41
CA ASN A 45 -24.05 28.46 23.08
C ASN A 45 -23.08 27.77 22.10
N LYS A 46 -22.11 27.02 22.59
CA LYS A 46 -21.13 26.29 21.78
C LYS A 46 -21.46 24.79 21.78
N LYS A 47 -21.68 24.23 20.59
CA LYS A 47 -21.89 22.80 20.39
C LYS A 47 -20.85 22.29 19.40
N TRP A 48 -20.11 21.27 19.78
CA TRP A 48 -19.16 20.58 18.86
C TRP A 48 -19.87 19.52 18.02
N TRP A 49 -21.05 19.08 18.42
CA TRP A 49 -21.90 18.19 17.66
C TRP A 49 -22.93 18.97 16.87
N THR A 50 -23.00 18.78 15.58
CA THR A 50 -24.12 19.19 14.75
C THR A 50 -25.11 18.03 14.68
N PRO A 51 -26.41 18.28 14.60
CA PRO A 51 -27.40 17.26 14.33
C PRO A 51 -27.30 16.83 12.86
N ASN A 52 -26.20 16.19 12.50
CA ASN A 52 -26.02 15.59 11.20
C ASN A 52 -26.15 14.07 11.40
N GLU A 53 -27.14 13.47 10.76
CA GLU A 53 -27.55 12.10 10.96
C GLU A 53 -26.44 11.06 10.71
N ASN A 54 -25.29 11.48 10.17
CA ASN A 54 -24.20 10.60 9.71
C ASN A 54 -22.87 10.71 10.48
N SER A 55 -22.74 11.54 11.52
CA SER A 55 -21.49 11.60 12.28
C SER A 55 -21.67 11.20 13.74
N THR A 56 -21.16 10.02 14.09
CA THR A 56 -21.21 9.48 15.46
C THR A 56 -20.01 9.90 16.32
N CYS A 57 -18.96 10.44 15.73
CA CYS A 57 -17.77 10.91 16.44
C CYS A 57 -17.32 12.27 15.90
N ILE A 58 -17.12 13.24 16.79
CA ILE A 58 -16.71 14.61 16.46
C ILE A 58 -15.48 14.96 17.29
N VAL A 59 -14.43 15.42 16.62
CA VAL A 59 -13.20 15.88 17.28
C VAL A 59 -13.36 17.32 17.73
N VAL A 60 -13.01 17.60 18.98
CA VAL A 60 -12.88 18.96 19.48
C VAL A 60 -11.55 19.53 18.98
N PRO A 61 -11.56 20.65 18.20
CA PRO A 61 -10.32 21.24 17.71
C PRO A 61 -9.37 21.63 18.85
N LYS A 62 -8.07 21.43 18.68
CA LYS A 62 -7.04 21.77 19.71
C LYS A 62 -7.15 23.22 20.18
N SER A 63 -7.49 24.16 19.30
CA SER A 63 -7.73 25.57 19.62
C SER A 63 -8.95 25.82 20.50
N GLU A 64 -9.86 24.87 20.64
CA GLU A 64 -11.11 24.97 21.38
C GLU A 64 -11.15 24.10 22.64
N THR A 65 -10.04 23.45 22.99
CA THR A 65 -9.99 22.55 24.17
C THR A 65 -10.27 23.27 25.48
N GLN A 66 -9.88 24.56 25.62
CA GLN A 66 -10.19 25.33 26.81
C GLN A 66 -11.70 25.62 26.90
N LEU A 67 -12.35 25.94 25.79
CA LEU A 67 -13.79 26.14 25.72
C LEU A 67 -14.54 24.83 26.07
N PHE A 68 -14.01 23.68 25.60
CA PHE A 68 -14.57 22.36 25.93
C PHE A 68 -14.45 22.07 27.44
N GLU A 69 -13.35 22.42 28.06
CA GLU A 69 -13.18 22.29 29.50
C GLU A 69 -14.20 23.16 30.27
N ASP A 70 -14.33 24.41 29.88
CA ASP A 70 -15.18 25.37 30.59
C ASP A 70 -16.69 25.11 30.39
N TYR A 71 -17.12 24.61 29.23
CA TYR A 71 -18.53 24.34 28.92
C TYR A 71 -18.99 22.90 29.15
N ILE A 72 -18.09 21.92 29.15
CA ILE A 72 -18.45 20.52 29.27
C ILE A 72 -17.77 19.85 30.46
N LEU A 73 -16.41 19.84 30.54
CA LEU A 73 -15.71 19.04 31.56
C LEU A 73 -15.99 19.54 32.96
N LYS A 74 -15.85 20.85 33.23
CA LYS A 74 -16.09 21.42 34.55
C LYS A 74 -17.56 21.38 34.96
N PRO A 75 -18.52 21.86 34.14
CA PRO A 75 -19.91 21.91 34.57
C PRO A 75 -20.54 20.52 34.76
N TYR A 76 -20.30 19.59 33.85
CA TYR A 76 -20.98 18.29 33.85
C TYR A 76 -20.23 17.22 34.63
N PHE A 77 -18.91 17.28 34.67
CA PHE A 77 -18.09 16.23 35.27
C PHE A 77 -17.22 16.70 36.43
N ASN A 78 -17.08 18.00 36.63
CA ASN A 78 -16.20 18.63 37.61
C ASN A 78 -14.75 18.14 37.50
N ILE A 79 -14.28 18.01 36.28
CA ILE A 79 -12.93 17.55 35.93
C ILE A 79 -12.29 18.64 35.06
N THR A 80 -11.02 18.95 35.31
CA THR A 80 -10.20 19.75 34.42
C THR A 80 -9.56 18.88 33.35
N LYS A 81 -9.12 19.50 32.24
CA LYS A 81 -8.34 18.80 31.20
C LYS A 81 -7.09 18.14 31.79
N GLU A 82 -6.41 18.82 32.71
CA GLU A 82 -5.22 18.27 33.36
C GLU A 82 -5.54 17.04 34.21
N GLU A 83 -6.65 17.06 34.95
CA GLU A 83 -7.12 15.91 35.74
C GLU A 83 -7.59 14.78 34.84
N LEU A 84 -8.27 15.08 33.73
CA LEU A 84 -8.66 14.07 32.74
C LEU A 84 -7.44 13.36 32.14
N LEU A 85 -6.37 14.11 31.85
CA LEU A 85 -5.12 13.59 31.32
C LEU A 85 -4.26 12.89 32.41
N LYS A 86 -4.40 13.27 33.68
CA LYS A 86 -3.74 12.62 34.83
C LYS A 86 -4.45 11.35 35.27
N ASN A 87 -5.78 11.27 35.11
CA ASN A 87 -6.59 10.09 35.39
C ASN A 87 -6.49 9.07 34.26
N ASP A 88 -5.27 8.70 33.89
CA ASP A 88 -5.03 7.56 33.05
C ASP A 88 -5.23 6.28 33.89
N ALA A 89 -6.50 5.88 34.04
CA ALA A 89 -6.91 4.70 34.81
C ALA A 89 -6.36 3.38 34.23
N SER A 90 -5.66 3.43 33.06
CA SER A 90 -5.03 2.26 32.47
C SER A 90 -3.71 1.88 33.14
N GLY A 91 -3.09 2.79 33.89
CA GLY A 91 -1.74 2.58 34.39
C GLY A 91 -0.69 2.37 33.32
N LEU A 92 -1.03 2.61 32.04
CA LEU A 92 -0.12 2.46 30.91
C LEU A 92 0.90 3.58 30.92
N HIS A 93 2.16 3.21 30.73
CA HIS A 93 3.24 4.13 30.48
C HIS A 93 3.61 4.11 29.00
N TYR A 94 4.28 5.15 28.57
CA TYR A 94 4.72 5.32 27.20
C TYR A 94 6.24 5.46 27.17
N TRP A 95 6.87 4.78 26.23
CA TRP A 95 8.31 4.68 26.17
C TRP A 95 8.83 4.98 24.76
N PHE A 96 10.07 5.51 24.72
CA PHE A 96 10.85 5.63 23.51
C PHE A 96 12.06 4.71 23.61
N LEU A 97 12.14 3.71 22.76
CA LEU A 97 13.20 2.71 22.75
C LEU A 97 14.21 3.03 21.64
N ASN A 98 15.44 3.32 22.04
CA ASN A 98 16.56 3.57 21.13
C ASN A 98 17.40 2.29 21.00
N ALA A 99 17.36 1.63 19.86
CA ALA A 99 18.14 0.44 19.58
C ALA A 99 19.13 0.64 18.43
N ASN A 100 20.27 -0.05 18.51
CA ASN A 100 21.21 -0.11 17.39
C ASN A 100 20.71 -1.18 16.40
N PRO A 101 20.36 -0.82 15.14
CA PRO A 101 19.80 -1.75 14.19
C PRO A 101 20.75 -2.87 13.75
N LYS A 102 22.06 -2.74 13.99
CA LYS A 102 23.05 -3.80 13.75
C LYS A 102 22.99 -4.90 14.81
N ILE A 103 22.46 -4.60 16.00
CA ILE A 103 22.28 -5.54 17.11
C ILE A 103 20.85 -6.07 17.09
N TRP A 104 19.88 -5.18 17.00
CA TRP A 104 18.46 -5.49 16.93
C TRP A 104 17.76 -4.52 15.95
N SER A 105 17.40 -5.05 14.79
CA SER A 105 16.64 -4.30 13.79
C SER A 105 15.15 -4.53 13.99
N MET A 106 14.47 -3.51 14.53
CA MET A 106 13.01 -3.49 14.71
C MET A 106 12.28 -3.41 13.36
N SER A 107 12.88 -2.74 12.36
CA SER A 107 12.33 -2.67 11.01
C SER A 107 12.21 -4.05 10.35
N SER A 108 13.18 -4.95 10.60
CA SER A 108 13.20 -6.31 10.04
C SER A 108 12.53 -7.38 10.90
N MET A 109 12.03 -7.01 12.07
CA MET A 109 11.33 -7.90 13.00
C MET A 109 9.89 -8.14 12.50
N PRO A 110 9.39 -9.37 12.42
CA PRO A 110 7.99 -9.67 12.12
C PRO A 110 7.02 -9.10 13.15
N ILE A 111 5.79 -8.81 12.72
CA ILE A 111 4.70 -8.44 13.62
C ILE A 111 4.39 -9.61 14.57
N GLY A 112 4.15 -9.31 15.84
CA GLY A 112 3.87 -10.28 16.90
C GLY A 112 5.10 -11.04 17.40
N GLU A 113 6.28 -10.85 16.80
CA GLU A 113 7.52 -11.40 17.32
C GLU A 113 7.90 -10.67 18.61
N VAL A 114 8.40 -11.42 19.60
CA VAL A 114 8.88 -10.90 20.87
C VAL A 114 10.40 -10.96 20.91
N GLN A 115 11.03 -9.81 21.18
CA GLN A 115 12.46 -9.68 21.35
C GLN A 115 12.80 -9.33 22.79
N ASP A 116 13.77 -10.04 23.36
CA ASP A 116 14.33 -9.72 24.66
C ASP A 116 15.38 -8.59 24.56
N TYR A 117 15.44 -7.76 25.58
CA TYR A 117 16.41 -6.69 25.71
C TYR A 117 17.08 -6.74 27.10
N THR A 118 18.41 -6.83 27.13
CA THR A 118 19.17 -6.99 28.37
C THR A 118 19.18 -5.71 29.21
N LEU A 119 19.01 -5.83 30.53
CA LEU A 119 19.11 -4.71 31.49
C LEU A 119 20.56 -4.31 31.77
N TYR A 120 21.51 -5.16 31.41
CA TYR A 120 22.94 -4.94 31.62
C TYR A 120 23.67 -4.91 30.27
N ASN A 121 24.75 -4.15 30.17
CA ASN A 121 25.64 -4.14 29.03
C ASN A 121 26.59 -5.35 29.03
N ASP A 122 27.39 -5.53 27.98
CA ASP A 122 28.30 -6.66 27.80
C ASP A 122 29.37 -6.77 28.92
N ASN A 123 29.63 -5.65 29.63
CA ASN A 123 30.54 -5.59 30.77
C ASN A 123 29.84 -5.88 32.11
N GLY A 124 28.56 -6.25 32.11
CA GLY A 124 27.77 -6.53 33.32
C GLY A 124 27.33 -5.27 34.09
N ASN A 125 27.53 -4.07 33.56
CA ASN A 125 27.08 -2.84 34.19
C ASN A 125 25.61 -2.57 33.84
N LYS A 126 24.86 -2.01 34.78
CA LYS A 126 23.50 -1.53 34.59
C LYS A 126 23.44 -0.55 33.40
N ARG A 127 22.45 -0.69 32.52
CA ARG A 127 22.19 0.29 31.48
C ARG A 127 21.83 1.64 32.08
N ARG A 128 22.07 2.72 31.34
CA ARG A 128 21.70 4.08 31.78
C ARG A 128 20.18 4.18 31.88
N ILE A 129 19.72 5.01 32.83
CA ILE A 129 18.32 5.19 33.18
C ILE A 129 17.70 3.83 33.55
N PHE A 130 18.39 3.07 34.38
CA PHE A 130 17.98 1.70 34.79
C PHE A 130 16.56 1.67 35.36
N GLN A 131 16.13 2.76 36.01
CA GLN A 131 14.81 2.86 36.63
C GLN A 131 13.69 2.75 35.57
N ASN A 132 13.86 3.26 34.34
CA ASN A 132 12.88 3.16 33.30
C ASN A 132 12.57 1.69 32.93
N PHE A 133 13.58 0.83 32.97
CA PHE A 133 13.38 -0.63 32.76
C PHE A 133 12.61 -1.29 33.88
N LEU A 134 12.74 -0.79 35.13
CA LEU A 134 12.00 -1.31 36.28
C LEU A 134 10.55 -0.79 36.30
N ASP A 135 10.32 0.42 35.79
CA ASP A 135 9.01 1.06 35.79
C ASP A 135 8.12 0.57 34.63
N ALA A 136 8.73 0.01 33.56
CA ALA A 136 8.00 -0.48 32.41
C ALA A 136 7.17 -1.74 32.74
N LYS A 137 5.89 -1.71 32.39
CA LYS A 137 4.89 -2.73 32.67
C LYS A 137 4.39 -3.45 31.41
N ALA A 138 3.97 -4.69 31.56
CA ALA A 138 3.32 -5.41 30.47
C ALA A 138 2.09 -4.64 29.97
N GLY A 139 2.00 -4.45 28.66
CA GLY A 139 0.96 -3.65 28.01
C GLY A 139 1.37 -2.22 27.68
N ASP A 140 2.46 -1.69 28.27
CA ASP A 140 2.97 -0.34 27.96
C ASP A 140 3.32 -0.21 26.47
N MET A 141 3.02 0.96 25.88
CA MET A 141 3.31 1.23 24.48
C MET A 141 4.69 1.86 24.30
N VAL A 142 5.37 1.48 23.23
CA VAL A 142 6.76 1.83 22.99
C VAL A 142 6.95 2.31 21.55
N ILE A 143 7.50 3.51 21.38
CA ILE A 143 7.96 4.01 20.09
C ILE A 143 9.35 3.46 19.81
N GLY A 144 9.48 2.66 18.76
CA GLY A 144 10.73 2.01 18.35
C GLY A 144 11.55 2.88 17.42
N TYR A 145 12.70 3.36 17.90
CA TYR A 145 13.65 4.16 17.15
C TYR A 145 14.94 3.39 16.89
N GLU A 146 15.36 3.33 15.65
CA GLU A 146 16.65 2.78 15.25
C GLU A 146 17.71 3.90 15.16
N SER A 147 18.79 3.75 15.93
CA SER A 147 19.93 4.69 15.91
C SER A 147 20.77 4.57 14.62
N THR A 148 21.96 5.15 14.61
CA THR A 148 22.88 5.11 13.46
C THR A 148 23.09 3.67 12.94
N PRO A 149 22.96 3.43 11.62
CA PRO A 149 22.92 4.41 10.51
C PRO A 149 21.51 4.92 10.14
N VAL A 150 20.44 4.39 10.69
CA VAL A 150 19.04 4.65 10.28
C VAL A 150 18.55 6.00 10.77
N LYS A 151 18.63 6.25 12.08
CA LYS A 151 18.17 7.48 12.76
C LYS A 151 16.70 7.81 12.52
N GLN A 152 15.81 6.81 12.64
CA GLN A 152 14.38 6.96 12.36
C GLN A 152 13.53 6.20 13.37
N ILE A 153 12.28 6.66 13.60
CA ILE A 153 11.23 5.83 14.18
C ILE A 153 10.79 4.84 13.09
N VAL A 154 10.81 3.56 13.41
CA VAL A 154 10.57 2.47 12.45
C VAL A 154 9.44 1.51 12.86
N ALA A 155 9.03 1.54 14.11
CA ALA A 155 8.04 0.61 14.63
C ALA A 155 7.28 1.15 15.83
N ILE A 156 6.09 0.60 16.05
CA ILE A 156 5.38 0.65 17.34
C ILE A 156 5.52 -0.72 17.99
N LEU A 157 5.94 -0.72 19.24
CA LEU A 157 6.13 -1.92 20.04
C LEU A 157 5.24 -1.85 21.27
N ARG A 158 5.16 -2.98 21.99
CA ARG A 158 4.50 -3.11 23.28
C ARG A 158 5.40 -3.90 24.21
N VAL A 159 5.42 -3.54 25.48
CA VAL A 159 6.04 -4.39 26.50
C VAL A 159 5.19 -5.65 26.65
N SER A 160 5.70 -6.79 26.20
CA SER A 160 4.96 -8.06 26.26
C SER A 160 5.05 -8.75 27.63
N ALA A 161 6.16 -8.54 28.34
CA ALA A 161 6.35 -9.02 29.70
C ALA A 161 7.26 -8.07 30.47
N GLU A 162 7.01 -7.93 31.76
CA GLU A 162 7.85 -7.16 32.67
C GLU A 162 9.26 -7.78 32.77
N GLN A 163 10.22 -7.00 33.24
CA GLN A 163 11.58 -7.45 33.42
C GLN A 163 11.68 -8.59 34.46
N ASP A 164 12.58 -9.53 34.20
CA ASP A 164 12.86 -10.72 35.06
C ASP A 164 14.14 -10.57 35.92
N GLY A 165 14.69 -9.36 36.01
CA GLY A 165 15.94 -9.05 36.67
C GLY A 165 17.17 -9.07 35.75
N GLN A 166 17.04 -9.63 34.54
CA GLN A 166 18.10 -9.69 33.52
C GLN A 166 17.66 -9.06 32.21
N LYS A 167 16.40 -9.24 31.80
CA LYS A 167 15.84 -8.86 30.54
C LYS A 167 14.45 -8.25 30.66
N ILE A 168 14.05 -7.49 29.67
CA ILE A 168 12.68 -7.03 29.42
C ILE A 168 12.29 -7.45 28.02
N TYR A 169 11.00 -7.61 27.73
CA TYR A 169 10.49 -8.22 26.51
C TYR A 169 9.58 -7.27 25.75
N PHE A 170 9.87 -7.07 24.47
CA PHE A 170 9.12 -6.17 23.57
C PHE A 170 8.54 -6.96 22.40
N GLU A 171 7.26 -6.78 22.15
CA GLU A 171 6.54 -7.33 21.01
C GLU A 171 6.37 -6.24 19.93
N LYS A 172 6.61 -6.57 18.66
CA LYS A 172 6.32 -5.64 17.56
C LYS A 172 4.83 -5.66 17.25
N VAL A 173 4.20 -4.50 17.40
CA VAL A 173 2.78 -4.28 17.08
C VAL A 173 2.61 -3.82 15.63
N GLU A 174 3.46 -2.89 15.18
CA GLU A 174 3.38 -2.30 13.85
C GLU A 174 4.77 -1.89 13.34
N GLY A 175 5.03 -2.09 12.05
CA GLY A 175 6.20 -1.55 11.35
C GLY A 175 5.80 -0.36 10.50
N LEU A 176 6.60 0.71 10.50
CA LEU A 176 6.29 1.88 9.70
C LEU A 176 6.72 1.69 8.25
N SER A 177 5.79 1.86 7.31
CA SER A 177 6.07 1.86 5.88
C SER A 177 6.79 3.14 5.45
N SER A 178 6.48 4.26 6.12
CA SER A 178 7.16 5.55 6.00
C SER A 178 7.75 5.90 7.38
N PRO A 179 9.01 5.53 7.66
CA PRO A 179 9.69 5.87 8.90
C PRO A 179 9.82 7.38 9.12
N ILE A 180 9.83 7.82 10.38
CA ILE A 180 9.94 9.24 10.73
C ILE A 180 11.41 9.57 11.06
N ASP A 181 11.98 10.53 10.34
CA ASP A 181 13.36 10.96 10.52
C ASP A 181 13.59 11.67 11.87
N PHE A 182 14.77 11.48 12.45
CA PHE A 182 15.17 12.16 13.69
C PHE A 182 15.19 13.69 13.56
N SER A 183 15.58 14.21 12.38
CA SER A 183 15.55 15.65 12.09
C SER A 183 14.15 16.22 12.27
N THR A 184 13.12 15.55 11.74
CA THR A 184 11.72 15.94 11.88
C THR A 184 11.27 16.00 13.34
N LEU A 185 11.64 14.98 14.15
CA LEU A 185 11.31 14.99 15.59
C LEU A 185 11.96 16.17 16.33
N LYS A 186 13.19 16.52 15.95
CA LYS A 186 13.94 17.59 16.60
C LYS A 186 13.40 19.00 16.29
N GLU A 187 12.73 19.16 15.15
CA GLU A 187 12.13 20.43 14.74
C GLU A 187 10.78 20.70 15.42
N CYS A 188 10.19 19.68 16.09
CA CYS A 188 8.89 19.81 16.76
C CYS A 188 9.03 20.43 18.16
N SER A 189 8.42 21.60 18.36
CA SER A 189 8.40 22.29 19.65
C SER A 189 7.74 21.49 20.77
N GLU A 190 6.75 20.65 20.41
CA GLU A 190 6.00 19.77 21.31
C GLU A 190 6.87 18.68 21.94
N LEU A 191 7.97 18.32 21.27
CA LEU A 191 8.92 17.29 21.71
C LEU A 191 10.18 17.84 22.35
N GLU A 192 10.36 19.18 22.43
CA GLU A 192 11.59 19.84 22.92
C GLU A 192 12.03 19.33 24.32
N LYS A 193 11.06 18.98 25.17
CA LYS A 193 11.30 18.51 26.55
C LYS A 193 11.40 16.99 26.68
N MET A 194 11.34 16.26 25.57
CA MET A 194 11.43 14.80 25.58
C MET A 194 12.71 14.32 26.24
N GLU A 195 12.61 13.30 27.12
CA GLU A 195 13.74 12.76 27.89
C GLU A 195 14.92 12.37 26.97
N TYR A 196 14.63 11.83 25.78
CA TYR A 196 15.65 11.46 24.79
C TYR A 196 16.49 12.64 24.30
N PHE A 197 15.93 13.84 24.18
CA PHE A 197 16.70 15.02 23.77
C PHE A 197 17.55 15.62 24.89
N SER A 198 17.09 15.44 26.12
CA SER A 198 17.84 15.91 27.31
C SER A 198 18.99 14.98 27.65
N MET A 199 18.87 13.67 27.36
CA MET A 199 19.82 12.64 27.70
C MET A 199 20.01 11.65 26.55
N THR A 200 20.86 11.99 25.59
CA THR A 200 21.08 11.22 24.35
C THR A 200 21.73 9.84 24.56
N GLN A 201 22.22 9.52 25.76
CA GLN A 201 22.86 8.24 26.07
C GLN A 201 21.95 7.37 26.95
N GLY A 202 21.18 6.50 26.33
CA GLY A 202 20.28 5.56 26.97
C GLY A 202 19.62 4.68 25.91
N SER A 203 18.82 3.75 26.37
CA SER A 203 18.09 2.85 25.48
C SER A 203 16.57 2.96 25.65
N LEU A 204 16.07 3.14 26.86
CA LEU A 204 14.64 3.27 27.15
C LEU A 204 14.38 4.58 27.87
N PHE A 205 13.57 5.44 27.26
CA PHE A 205 13.24 6.78 27.72
C PHE A 205 11.76 6.89 27.97
N LYS A 206 11.37 7.65 28.99
CA LYS A 206 9.98 7.87 29.31
C LYS A 206 9.39 8.92 28.37
N LEU A 207 8.17 8.66 27.91
CA LEU A 207 7.34 9.63 27.20
C LEU A 207 6.19 10.05 28.10
N THR A 208 5.87 11.34 28.09
CA THR A 208 4.55 11.77 28.54
C THR A 208 3.48 11.33 27.52
N ARG A 209 2.25 11.21 27.97
CA ARG A 209 1.14 10.89 27.06
C ARG A 209 1.06 11.89 25.90
N GLY A 210 1.22 13.20 26.17
CA GLY A 210 1.17 14.21 25.13
C GLY A 210 2.26 14.05 24.07
N GLU A 211 3.49 13.69 24.47
CA GLU A 211 4.58 13.40 23.52
C GLU A 211 4.28 12.13 22.71
N TYR A 212 3.78 11.08 23.37
CA TYR A 212 3.39 9.86 22.68
C TYR A 212 2.28 10.09 21.68
N ASP A 213 1.17 10.73 22.09
CA ASP A 213 0.04 11.03 21.20
C ASP A 213 0.49 11.91 20.01
N PHE A 214 1.37 12.89 20.24
CA PHE A 214 1.93 13.72 19.17
C PHE A 214 2.76 12.91 18.17
N ILE A 215 3.62 12.02 18.66
CA ILE A 215 4.42 11.12 17.79
C ILE A 215 3.49 10.17 17.02
N ILE A 216 2.44 9.64 17.64
CA ILE A 216 1.45 8.80 16.95
C ILE A 216 0.70 9.60 15.86
N ASP A 217 0.30 10.84 16.13
CA ASP A 217 -0.33 11.69 15.11
C ASP A 217 0.60 11.87 13.89
N MET A 218 1.89 12.18 14.11
CA MET A 218 2.89 12.26 13.03
C MET A 218 3.03 10.93 12.26
N ILE A 219 3.07 9.81 13.00
CA ILE A 219 3.13 8.49 12.39
C ILE A 219 1.90 8.27 11.50
N ARG A 220 0.69 8.64 11.94
CA ARG A 220 -0.56 8.44 11.19
C ARG A 220 -0.71 9.37 9.98
N GLU A 221 -0.09 10.54 9.99
CA GLU A 221 -0.02 11.39 8.80
C GLU A 221 0.77 10.73 7.66
N GLU A 222 1.91 10.08 7.98
CA GLU A 222 2.78 9.42 7.02
C GLU A 222 2.40 7.95 6.76
N ASN A 223 1.74 7.31 7.71
CA ASN A 223 1.29 5.91 7.68
C ASN A 223 -0.20 5.85 8.05
N PRO A 224 -1.10 6.29 7.17
CA PRO A 224 -2.54 6.26 7.47
C PRO A 224 -2.99 4.83 7.75
N ALA A 225 -3.84 4.68 8.75
CA ALA A 225 -4.48 3.40 9.03
C ALA A 225 -5.28 2.95 7.78
N PRO A 226 -5.35 1.63 7.50
CA PRO A 226 -6.14 1.14 6.38
C PRO A 226 -7.55 1.73 6.43
N SER A 227 -8.00 2.31 5.32
CA SER A 227 -9.34 2.87 5.25
C SER A 227 -10.33 1.71 5.40
N GLY A 228 -11.01 1.63 6.55
CA GLY A 228 -12.03 0.60 6.83
C GLY A 228 -13.31 0.80 6.01
N LYS A 229 -13.19 1.19 4.73
CA LYS A 229 -14.29 1.15 3.78
C LYS A 229 -14.56 -0.32 3.49
N GLY A 230 -15.77 -0.77 3.74
CA GLY A 230 -16.21 -2.11 3.39
C GLY A 230 -15.82 -2.38 1.93
N ASN A 231 -14.87 -3.26 1.72
CA ASN A 231 -14.36 -3.57 0.39
C ASN A 231 -15.44 -4.31 -0.38
N THR A 232 -15.71 -3.87 -1.60
CA THR A 232 -16.64 -4.56 -2.50
C THR A 232 -16.03 -5.90 -2.88
N GLU A 233 -16.78 -6.99 -2.70
CA GLU A 233 -16.37 -8.31 -3.17
C GLU A 233 -16.05 -8.26 -4.67
N TYR A 234 -14.97 -8.92 -5.07
CA TYR A 234 -14.55 -9.01 -6.47
C TYR A 234 -14.15 -10.44 -6.82
N THR A 235 -14.98 -11.07 -7.64
CA THR A 235 -14.87 -12.49 -7.95
C THR A 235 -14.18 -12.75 -9.30
N LYS A 236 -13.90 -14.03 -9.57
CA LYS A 236 -13.49 -14.50 -10.90
C LYS A 236 -14.52 -14.11 -11.99
N THR A 237 -15.80 -14.15 -11.67
CA THR A 237 -16.87 -13.78 -12.62
C THR A 237 -16.79 -12.31 -12.99
N ASP A 238 -16.53 -11.43 -12.02
CA ASP A 238 -16.35 -10.01 -12.26
C ASP A 238 -15.12 -9.77 -13.14
N PHE A 239 -14.01 -10.47 -12.85
CA PHE A 239 -12.81 -10.40 -13.67
C PHE A 239 -13.09 -10.80 -15.14
N LEU A 240 -13.75 -11.94 -15.39
CA LEU A 240 -14.04 -12.43 -16.74
C LEU A 240 -15.05 -11.57 -17.50
N ARG A 241 -15.91 -10.86 -16.79
CA ARG A 241 -16.81 -9.86 -17.38
C ARG A 241 -16.06 -8.62 -17.87
N GLU A 242 -15.05 -8.17 -17.13
CA GLU A 242 -14.31 -6.94 -17.41
C GLU A 242 -13.06 -7.18 -18.25
N VAL A 243 -12.37 -8.31 -18.07
CA VAL A 243 -11.13 -8.65 -18.76
C VAL A 243 -11.39 -9.75 -19.79
N TYR A 244 -11.18 -9.41 -21.05
CA TYR A 244 -11.54 -10.26 -22.17
C TYR A 244 -10.55 -11.40 -22.39
N MET A 245 -10.67 -12.44 -21.57
CA MET A 245 -9.92 -13.70 -21.74
C MET A 245 -10.81 -14.91 -21.41
N THR A 246 -10.35 -16.10 -21.80
CA THR A 246 -11.07 -17.33 -21.48
C THR A 246 -10.89 -17.73 -20.01
N GLU A 247 -11.88 -18.40 -19.44
CA GLU A 247 -11.84 -18.91 -18.06
C GLU A 247 -10.60 -19.79 -17.80
N ALA A 248 -10.28 -20.69 -18.73
CA ALA A 248 -9.11 -21.56 -18.63
C ALA A 248 -7.77 -20.78 -18.57
N LYS A 249 -7.66 -19.67 -19.33
CA LYS A 249 -6.50 -18.77 -19.26
C LYS A 249 -6.42 -18.07 -17.92
N TYR A 250 -7.53 -17.55 -17.39
CA TYR A 250 -7.60 -16.94 -16.06
C TYR A 250 -7.16 -17.93 -14.98
N ASP A 251 -7.73 -19.14 -14.95
CA ASP A 251 -7.40 -20.14 -13.92
C ASP A 251 -5.90 -20.48 -13.92
N ARG A 252 -5.33 -20.62 -15.11
CA ARG A 252 -3.90 -20.85 -15.26
C ARG A 252 -3.08 -19.66 -14.77
N LEU A 253 -3.46 -18.44 -15.14
CA LEU A 253 -2.78 -17.20 -14.76
C LEU A 253 -2.80 -17.00 -13.24
N ALA A 254 -3.97 -17.11 -12.61
CA ALA A 254 -4.14 -16.97 -11.17
C ALA A 254 -3.38 -18.07 -10.40
N ALA A 255 -3.40 -19.32 -10.87
CA ALA A 255 -2.65 -20.42 -10.26
C ALA A 255 -1.12 -20.20 -10.34
N VAL A 256 -0.63 -19.74 -11.51
CA VAL A 256 0.80 -19.42 -11.68
C VAL A 256 1.22 -18.26 -10.77
N LEU A 257 0.43 -17.19 -10.70
CA LEU A 257 0.71 -16.04 -9.82
C LEU A 257 0.76 -16.47 -8.35
N LYS A 258 -0.24 -17.22 -7.87
CA LYS A 258 -0.26 -17.72 -6.49
C LYS A 258 0.96 -18.60 -6.17
N LYS A 259 1.40 -19.46 -7.11
CA LYS A 259 2.52 -20.38 -6.92
C LYS A 259 3.87 -19.70 -7.06
N LYS A 260 4.07 -18.91 -8.13
CA LYS A 260 5.37 -18.33 -8.50
C LYS A 260 5.60 -16.95 -7.90
N LYS A 261 4.55 -16.27 -7.41
CA LYS A 261 4.55 -14.92 -6.84
C LYS A 261 4.87 -13.80 -7.82
N ASN A 262 5.59 -14.09 -8.92
CA ASN A 262 6.01 -13.08 -9.88
C ASN A 262 5.60 -13.51 -11.29
N ILE A 263 4.92 -12.63 -12.01
CA ILE A 263 4.54 -12.83 -13.41
C ILE A 263 4.86 -11.59 -14.25
N ILE A 264 5.00 -11.77 -15.54
CA ILE A 264 5.04 -10.71 -16.54
C ILE A 264 3.89 -10.92 -17.52
N LEU A 265 2.98 -9.96 -17.60
CA LEU A 265 1.96 -9.88 -18.64
C LEU A 265 2.60 -9.21 -19.85
N GLN A 266 2.81 -9.97 -20.93
CA GLN A 266 3.39 -9.45 -22.15
C GLN A 266 2.38 -9.54 -23.29
N GLY A 267 2.47 -8.63 -24.27
CA GLY A 267 1.59 -8.66 -25.44
C GLY A 267 1.60 -7.35 -26.20
N ALA A 268 0.88 -7.33 -27.31
CA ALA A 268 0.74 -6.18 -28.16
C ALA A 268 0.17 -4.94 -27.42
N PRO A 269 0.38 -3.72 -27.94
CA PRO A 269 -0.34 -2.54 -27.47
C PRO A 269 -1.87 -2.76 -27.56
N GLY A 270 -2.61 -2.20 -26.60
CA GLY A 270 -4.07 -2.26 -26.62
C GLY A 270 -4.71 -3.61 -26.27
N VAL A 271 -3.95 -4.60 -25.75
CA VAL A 271 -4.56 -5.87 -25.24
C VAL A 271 -5.00 -5.78 -23.77
N GLY A 272 -5.03 -4.59 -23.17
CA GLY A 272 -5.56 -4.37 -21.82
C GLY A 272 -4.68 -4.87 -20.69
N LYS A 273 -3.35 -4.94 -20.82
CA LYS A 273 -2.41 -5.44 -19.80
C LYS A 273 -2.56 -4.73 -18.45
N THR A 274 -2.52 -3.40 -18.44
CA THR A 274 -2.60 -2.59 -17.22
C THR A 274 -3.95 -2.76 -16.52
N PHE A 275 -5.01 -2.80 -17.30
CA PHE A 275 -6.36 -3.03 -16.81
C PHE A 275 -6.47 -4.44 -16.18
N ALA A 276 -5.96 -5.46 -16.87
CA ALA A 276 -5.99 -6.85 -16.41
C ALA A 276 -5.15 -7.06 -15.15
N ALA A 277 -3.97 -6.42 -15.04
CA ALA A 277 -3.09 -6.55 -13.88
C ALA A 277 -3.79 -6.16 -12.57
N LYS A 278 -4.47 -5.01 -12.56
CA LYS A 278 -5.19 -4.50 -11.39
C LYS A 278 -6.41 -5.39 -11.05
N ARG A 279 -7.18 -5.80 -12.06
CA ARG A 279 -8.34 -6.71 -11.87
C ARG A 279 -7.92 -8.10 -11.39
N LEU A 280 -6.79 -8.59 -11.87
CA LEU A 280 -6.21 -9.86 -11.39
C LEU A 280 -5.86 -9.77 -9.91
N ALA A 281 -5.29 -8.64 -9.46
CA ALA A 281 -5.03 -8.42 -8.05
C ALA A 281 -6.33 -8.48 -7.24
N TYR A 282 -7.38 -7.75 -7.63
CA TYR A 282 -8.67 -7.78 -6.95
C TYR A 282 -9.26 -9.20 -6.89
N SER A 283 -9.25 -9.93 -8.01
CA SER A 283 -9.83 -11.27 -8.06
C SER A 283 -9.06 -12.30 -7.23
N VAL A 284 -7.76 -12.11 -7.03
CA VAL A 284 -6.95 -12.96 -6.16
C VAL A 284 -7.13 -12.60 -4.70
N MET A 285 -7.33 -11.31 -4.37
CA MET A 285 -7.69 -10.83 -3.04
C MET A 285 -9.12 -11.23 -2.64
N GLY A 286 -10.02 -11.36 -3.61
CA GLY A 286 -11.46 -11.57 -3.40
C GLY A 286 -12.24 -10.27 -3.14
N GLU A 287 -11.59 -9.12 -3.21
CA GLU A 287 -12.18 -7.81 -2.90
C GLU A 287 -11.46 -6.68 -3.65
N VAL A 288 -12.13 -5.54 -3.80
CA VAL A 288 -11.54 -4.31 -4.34
C VAL A 288 -10.86 -3.55 -3.20
N ASP A 289 -9.54 -3.59 -3.16
CA ASP A 289 -8.74 -2.92 -2.14
C ASP A 289 -7.48 -2.30 -2.77
N ASP A 290 -7.54 -1.00 -3.05
CA ASP A 290 -6.43 -0.26 -3.63
C ASP A 290 -5.27 -0.05 -2.65
N ASP A 291 -5.52 -0.10 -1.34
CA ASP A 291 -4.47 0.04 -0.33
C ASP A 291 -3.45 -1.11 -0.34
N ARG A 292 -3.83 -2.25 -0.91
CA ARG A 292 -2.96 -3.43 -1.07
C ARG A 292 -2.35 -3.56 -2.46
N ILE A 293 -2.49 -2.52 -3.29
CA ILE A 293 -1.88 -2.44 -4.61
C ILE A 293 -0.94 -1.24 -4.66
N GLU A 294 0.30 -1.46 -5.08
CA GLU A 294 1.24 -0.39 -5.44
C GLU A 294 1.52 -0.45 -6.93
N PHE A 295 1.47 0.70 -7.59
CA PHE A 295 1.65 0.79 -9.04
C PHE A 295 2.81 1.72 -9.36
N VAL A 296 3.79 1.22 -10.13
CA VAL A 296 4.93 2.01 -10.60
C VAL A 296 5.15 1.81 -12.09
N GLN A 297 5.67 2.82 -12.76
CA GLN A 297 6.11 2.72 -14.14
C GLN A 297 7.64 2.84 -14.20
N PHE A 298 8.30 1.87 -14.83
CA PHE A 298 9.73 1.94 -15.03
C PHE A 298 10.09 2.79 -16.26
N HIS A 299 11.20 3.48 -16.15
CA HIS A 299 11.82 4.25 -17.21
C HIS A 299 13.35 4.06 -17.18
N GLN A 300 14.06 4.49 -18.21
CA GLN A 300 15.49 4.23 -18.37
C GLN A 300 16.37 4.69 -17.20
N ASN A 301 15.96 5.77 -16.52
CA ASN A 301 16.69 6.35 -15.39
C ASN A 301 16.19 5.85 -14.02
N TYR A 302 15.27 4.88 -13.98
CA TYR A 302 14.79 4.33 -12.71
C TYR A 302 15.90 3.57 -12.01
N SER A 303 16.12 3.85 -10.74
CA SER A 303 17.30 3.40 -9.99
C SER A 303 16.95 2.52 -8.79
N TYR A 304 17.96 1.87 -8.22
CA TYR A 304 17.84 1.16 -6.95
C TYR A 304 17.45 2.10 -5.81
N GLU A 305 17.94 3.35 -5.85
CA GLU A 305 17.68 4.39 -4.86
C GLU A 305 16.22 4.81 -4.83
N ASP A 306 15.54 4.82 -5.99
CA ASP A 306 14.11 5.12 -6.07
C ASP A 306 13.26 3.90 -5.69
N PHE A 307 13.78 2.70 -5.93
CA PHE A 307 13.08 1.44 -5.70
C PHE A 307 13.21 0.95 -4.26
N MET A 308 14.43 0.91 -3.75
CA MET A 308 14.75 0.36 -2.44
C MET A 308 15.13 1.40 -1.42
N MET A 309 16.28 2.02 -1.59
CA MET A 309 16.78 3.06 -0.70
C MET A 309 18.01 3.74 -1.28
N GLY A 310 18.19 5.00 -0.94
CA GLY A 310 19.37 5.76 -1.33
C GLY A 310 19.58 7.00 -0.48
N TYR A 311 20.79 7.51 -0.47
CA TYR A 311 21.10 8.77 0.17
C TYR A 311 20.66 9.92 -0.71
N LYS A 312 19.75 10.76 -0.18
CA LYS A 312 19.29 11.98 -0.86
C LYS A 312 19.86 13.22 -0.17
N PRO A 313 20.24 14.25 -0.93
CA PRO A 313 20.76 15.49 -0.35
C PRO A 313 19.66 16.21 0.45
N VAL A 314 20.03 16.71 1.62
CA VAL A 314 19.23 17.58 2.49
C VAL A 314 20.07 18.80 2.87
N GLU A 315 19.47 19.84 3.45
CA GLU A 315 20.17 21.10 3.76
C GLU A 315 21.48 20.90 4.54
N ASN A 316 21.58 19.91 5.42
CA ASN A 316 22.73 19.64 6.27
C ASN A 316 23.47 18.33 5.94
N GLY A 317 23.44 17.86 4.67
CA GLY A 317 24.18 16.66 4.26
C GLY A 317 23.38 15.69 3.42
N PHE A 318 23.39 14.41 3.78
CA PHE A 318 22.70 13.33 3.10
C PHE A 318 21.89 12.52 4.10
N GLU A 319 20.64 12.23 3.75
CA GLU A 319 19.78 11.33 4.52
C GLU A 319 19.43 10.08 3.71
N LEU A 320 19.34 8.94 4.40
CA LEU A 320 18.90 7.69 3.81
C LEU A 320 17.37 7.72 3.67
N LYS A 321 16.88 7.72 2.43
CA LYS A 321 15.46 7.63 2.14
C LYS A 321 15.10 6.26 1.58
N TYR A 322 13.96 5.73 2.00
CA TYR A 322 13.46 4.45 1.53
C TYR A 322 12.63 4.63 0.26
N GLY A 323 12.90 3.74 -0.71
CA GLY A 323 12.19 3.69 -1.97
C GLY A 323 10.80 3.03 -1.86
N ILE A 324 10.07 3.07 -2.96
CA ILE A 324 8.66 2.64 -3.01
C ILE A 324 8.48 1.15 -2.69
N PHE A 325 9.37 0.27 -3.20
CA PHE A 325 9.26 -1.16 -2.96
C PHE A 325 9.57 -1.53 -1.51
N TYR A 326 10.58 -0.87 -0.90
CA TYR A 326 10.87 -1.07 0.53
C TYR A 326 9.67 -0.72 1.39
N ARG A 327 9.08 0.47 1.19
CA ARG A 327 7.90 0.93 1.95
C ARG A 327 6.71 -0.01 1.77
N PHE A 328 6.48 -0.46 0.54
CA PHE A 328 5.39 -1.39 0.27
C PHE A 328 5.62 -2.77 0.91
N CYS A 329 6.86 -3.26 0.96
CA CYS A 329 7.19 -4.48 1.70
C CYS A 329 6.93 -4.34 3.20
N GLN A 330 7.24 -3.17 3.81
CA GLN A 330 6.94 -2.91 5.22
C GLN A 330 5.42 -2.87 5.46
N LYS A 331 4.66 -2.22 4.58
CA LYS A 331 3.19 -2.21 4.63
C LYS A 331 2.61 -3.63 4.55
N ALA A 332 3.10 -4.45 3.63
CA ALA A 332 2.67 -5.83 3.47
C ALA A 332 3.07 -6.72 4.67
N ALA A 333 4.22 -6.46 5.29
CA ALA A 333 4.69 -7.19 6.46
C ALA A 333 3.81 -6.96 7.71
N ASN A 334 3.09 -5.83 7.78
CA ASN A 334 2.14 -5.53 8.85
C ASN A 334 0.89 -6.42 8.80
N HIS A 335 0.59 -7.03 7.64
CA HIS A 335 -0.58 -7.88 7.44
C HIS A 335 -0.19 -9.21 6.78
N PRO A 336 0.50 -10.11 7.51
CA PRO A 336 1.09 -11.32 6.94
C PRO A 336 0.05 -12.34 6.43
N ASP A 337 -1.21 -12.17 6.80
CA ASP A 337 -2.36 -12.98 6.36
C ASP A 337 -3.01 -12.47 5.06
N LYS A 338 -2.71 -11.23 4.62
CA LYS A 338 -3.31 -10.60 3.43
C LYS A 338 -2.37 -10.62 2.22
N ASP A 339 -2.95 -10.77 1.03
CA ASP A 339 -2.20 -10.69 -0.24
C ASP A 339 -2.03 -9.22 -0.67
N TYR A 340 -0.81 -8.86 -1.09
CA TYR A 340 -0.39 -7.55 -1.57
C TYR A 340 0.18 -7.65 -2.98
N PHE A 341 -0.01 -6.63 -3.81
CA PHE A 341 0.35 -6.66 -5.23
C PHE A 341 1.17 -5.44 -5.61
N PHE A 342 2.41 -5.69 -6.04
CA PHE A 342 3.28 -4.66 -6.61
C PHE A 342 3.24 -4.77 -8.13
N ILE A 343 2.67 -3.77 -8.79
CA ILE A 343 2.45 -3.76 -10.24
C ILE A 343 3.48 -2.82 -10.88
N ILE A 344 4.23 -3.34 -11.86
CA ILE A 344 5.29 -2.61 -12.57
C ILE A 344 4.91 -2.49 -14.04
N ASP A 345 4.59 -1.29 -14.48
CA ASP A 345 4.40 -1.01 -15.90
C ASP A 345 5.73 -0.78 -16.60
N GLU A 346 5.79 -1.14 -17.88
CA GLU A 346 6.99 -1.02 -18.73
C GLU A 346 8.25 -1.61 -18.06
N ILE A 347 8.11 -2.80 -17.48
CA ILE A 347 9.16 -3.43 -16.68
C ILE A 347 10.49 -3.60 -17.44
N ASN A 348 10.45 -3.70 -18.76
CA ASN A 348 11.61 -3.84 -19.64
C ASN A 348 12.29 -2.50 -19.99
N ARG A 349 11.72 -1.35 -19.63
CA ARG A 349 12.35 -0.03 -19.86
C ARG A 349 13.44 0.28 -18.85
N GLY A 350 13.40 -0.33 -17.65
CA GLY A 350 14.42 -0.18 -16.63
C GLY A 350 15.49 -1.28 -16.69
N ASN A 351 16.69 -0.98 -16.19
CA ASN A 351 17.70 -2.02 -15.98
C ASN A 351 17.35 -2.82 -14.71
N MET A 352 16.59 -3.88 -14.87
CA MET A 352 16.06 -4.70 -13.79
C MET A 352 17.14 -5.24 -12.84
N SER A 353 18.29 -5.65 -13.36
CA SER A 353 19.39 -6.16 -12.53
C SER A 353 19.99 -5.09 -11.64
N LYS A 354 20.02 -3.82 -12.09
CA LYS A 354 20.45 -2.68 -11.28
C LYS A 354 19.37 -2.25 -10.29
N ILE A 355 18.09 -2.21 -10.71
CA ILE A 355 16.98 -1.75 -9.89
C ILE A 355 16.72 -2.72 -8.73
N PHE A 356 16.73 -4.01 -8.98
CA PHE A 356 16.48 -5.02 -7.95
C PHE A 356 17.73 -5.40 -7.14
N GLY A 357 18.93 -5.29 -7.73
CA GLY A 357 20.18 -5.63 -7.04
C GLY A 357 20.10 -6.99 -6.33
N GLU A 358 20.43 -7.01 -5.04
CA GLU A 358 20.38 -8.20 -4.16
C GLU A 358 18.98 -8.77 -3.96
N LEU A 359 17.92 -7.98 -4.20
CA LEU A 359 16.52 -8.43 -4.07
C LEU A 359 16.15 -9.49 -5.10
N LEU A 360 16.88 -9.60 -6.19
CA LEU A 360 16.62 -10.62 -7.22
C LEU A 360 16.49 -12.03 -6.63
N MET A 361 17.24 -12.34 -5.57
CA MET A 361 17.11 -13.59 -4.85
C MET A 361 15.83 -13.60 -3.99
N LEU A 362 15.55 -12.52 -3.28
CA LEU A 362 14.46 -12.45 -2.29
C LEU A 362 13.06 -12.45 -2.91
N ILE A 363 12.93 -12.03 -4.17
CA ILE A 363 11.65 -12.09 -4.88
C ILE A 363 11.27 -13.49 -5.35
N GLU A 364 12.19 -14.47 -5.36
CA GLU A 364 11.86 -15.86 -5.67
C GLU A 364 10.92 -16.46 -4.61
N ALA A 365 9.95 -17.28 -5.01
CA ALA A 365 8.93 -17.82 -4.11
C ALA A 365 9.52 -18.58 -2.90
N ASP A 366 10.62 -19.32 -3.12
CA ASP A 366 11.28 -20.13 -2.09
C ASP A 366 12.17 -19.30 -1.13
N TYR A 367 12.42 -18.02 -1.48
CA TYR A 367 13.22 -17.09 -0.70
C TYR A 367 12.39 -16.00 -0.01
N ARG A 368 11.08 -16.03 -0.16
CA ARG A 368 10.19 -15.12 0.59
C ARG A 368 10.35 -15.33 2.08
N ASP A 369 10.23 -14.25 2.86
CA ASP A 369 10.49 -14.16 4.31
C ASP A 369 11.94 -14.48 4.74
N LYS A 370 12.81 -14.91 3.82
CA LYS A 370 14.24 -15.06 4.12
C LYS A 370 14.91 -13.70 4.13
N LYS A 371 15.81 -13.53 5.09
CA LYS A 371 16.53 -12.27 5.30
C LYS A 371 17.82 -12.22 4.46
N ALA A 372 18.07 -11.06 3.85
CA ALA A 372 19.36 -10.72 3.25
C ALA A 372 19.83 -9.37 3.74
N THR A 373 21.13 -9.13 3.71
CA THR A 373 21.72 -7.85 4.11
C THR A 373 21.70 -6.88 2.95
N LEU A 374 21.12 -5.70 3.17
CA LEU A 374 21.07 -4.63 2.17
C LEU A 374 22.42 -3.91 2.06
N ALA A 375 22.83 -3.62 0.83
CA ALA A 375 24.15 -3.05 0.55
C ALA A 375 24.34 -1.63 1.12
N TYR A 376 23.29 -0.78 1.12
CA TYR A 376 23.38 0.63 1.52
C TYR A 376 23.52 0.83 3.02
N ASN A 377 22.79 0.09 3.83
CA ASN A 377 22.74 0.32 5.28
C ASN A 377 23.25 -0.87 6.11
N GLY A 378 23.53 -2.00 5.46
CA GLY A 378 24.00 -3.22 6.12
C GLY A 378 22.94 -3.89 7.00
N LEU A 379 21.66 -3.52 6.84
CA LEU A 379 20.58 -4.06 7.62
C LEU A 379 19.91 -5.25 6.93
N SER A 380 19.24 -6.05 7.74
CA SER A 380 18.49 -7.22 7.30
C SER A 380 17.15 -6.81 6.69
N PHE A 381 16.82 -7.38 5.53
CA PHE A 381 15.55 -7.14 4.83
C PHE A 381 15.01 -8.45 4.27
N SER A 382 13.68 -8.58 4.22
CA SER A 382 12.98 -9.71 3.59
C SER A 382 11.79 -9.22 2.77
N VAL A 383 11.43 -9.98 1.75
CA VAL A 383 10.21 -9.73 0.96
C VAL A 383 9.09 -10.61 1.50
N PRO A 384 7.94 -10.06 1.89
CA PRO A 384 6.84 -10.81 2.49
C PRO A 384 6.32 -11.94 1.59
N LYS A 385 5.92 -13.07 2.21
CA LYS A 385 5.46 -14.27 1.51
C LYS A 385 4.22 -14.05 0.66
N ARG A 386 3.33 -13.16 1.08
CA ARG A 386 2.07 -12.86 0.38
C ARG A 386 2.14 -11.61 -0.51
N LEU A 387 3.34 -11.11 -0.78
CA LEU A 387 3.57 -10.05 -1.75
C LEU A 387 3.75 -10.66 -3.14
N HIS A 388 2.93 -10.26 -4.09
CA HIS A 388 2.96 -10.68 -5.49
C HIS A 388 3.51 -9.55 -6.36
N ILE A 389 4.27 -9.87 -7.41
CA ILE A 389 4.79 -8.88 -8.36
C ILE A 389 4.21 -9.17 -9.74
N ILE A 390 3.57 -8.18 -10.34
CA ILE A 390 3.02 -8.25 -11.70
C ILE A 390 3.74 -7.22 -12.55
N GLY A 391 4.63 -7.66 -13.43
CA GLY A 391 5.24 -6.83 -14.45
C GLY A 391 4.39 -6.78 -15.72
N MET A 392 4.48 -5.67 -16.46
CA MET A 392 3.86 -5.53 -17.77
C MET A 392 4.88 -5.08 -18.80
N MET A 393 4.77 -5.60 -20.02
CA MET A 393 5.71 -5.27 -21.08
C MET A 393 5.02 -5.31 -22.44
N ASN A 394 5.36 -4.33 -23.28
CA ASN A 394 4.94 -4.31 -24.68
C ASN A 394 5.88 -5.15 -25.53
N THR A 395 5.33 -6.06 -26.34
CA THR A 395 6.11 -6.93 -27.22
C THR A 395 6.47 -6.27 -28.56
N ALA A 396 5.78 -5.20 -28.93
CA ALA A 396 6.06 -4.41 -30.13
C ALA A 396 7.35 -3.58 -30.02
N ASP A 397 7.76 -3.20 -28.81
CA ASP A 397 8.96 -2.39 -28.55
C ASP A 397 10.25 -3.20 -28.74
N ARG A 398 10.76 -3.28 -29.98
CA ARG A 398 12.02 -4.01 -30.31
C ARG A 398 13.28 -3.30 -29.85
N SER A 399 13.22 -1.99 -29.59
CA SER A 399 14.36 -1.17 -29.17
C SER A 399 14.74 -1.33 -27.70
N LEU A 400 13.90 -2.02 -26.92
CA LEU A 400 14.08 -2.18 -25.48
C LEU A 400 14.94 -3.40 -25.16
N ALA A 401 15.68 -3.31 -24.05
CA ALA A 401 16.57 -4.36 -23.60
C ALA A 401 15.83 -5.70 -23.44
N MET A 402 16.40 -6.76 -24.00
CA MET A 402 15.92 -8.11 -23.71
C MET A 402 16.04 -8.35 -22.21
N ILE A 403 14.97 -8.84 -21.60
CA ILE A 403 14.96 -9.18 -20.19
C ILE A 403 16.11 -10.18 -19.92
N ASP A 404 16.97 -9.81 -18.98
CA ASP A 404 18.12 -10.60 -18.55
C ASP A 404 17.71 -12.04 -18.16
N TYR A 405 18.55 -13.01 -18.48
CA TYR A 405 18.37 -14.43 -18.11
C TYR A 405 18.13 -14.63 -16.61
N ALA A 406 18.76 -13.81 -15.78
CA ALA A 406 18.56 -13.85 -14.33
C ALA A 406 17.10 -13.60 -13.92
N LEU A 407 16.38 -12.76 -14.66
CA LEU A 407 14.98 -12.43 -14.43
C LEU A 407 14.03 -13.46 -15.04
N ARG A 408 14.41 -14.05 -16.18
CA ARG A 408 13.55 -15.04 -16.86
C ARG A 408 13.18 -16.23 -15.99
N ARG A 409 14.03 -16.65 -15.06
CA ARG A 409 13.73 -17.75 -14.14
C ARG A 409 12.91 -17.31 -12.92
N ARG A 410 12.88 -16.00 -12.62
CA ARG A 410 12.19 -15.43 -11.46
C ARG A 410 10.77 -14.98 -11.75
N PHE A 411 10.48 -14.74 -13.01
CA PHE A 411 9.16 -14.37 -13.48
C PHE A 411 8.61 -15.42 -14.43
N SER A 412 7.32 -15.70 -14.32
CA SER A 412 6.58 -16.47 -15.32
C SER A 412 5.96 -15.54 -16.33
N PHE A 413 6.22 -15.77 -17.61
CA PHE A 413 5.69 -14.93 -18.68
C PHE A 413 4.32 -15.44 -19.13
N PHE A 414 3.39 -14.53 -19.30
CA PHE A 414 2.04 -14.83 -19.75
C PHE A 414 1.69 -13.92 -20.93
N ASP A 415 1.39 -14.56 -22.07
CA ASP A 415 1.01 -13.84 -23.28
C ASP A 415 -0.44 -13.38 -23.23
N MET A 416 -0.64 -12.06 -23.28
CA MET A 416 -1.94 -11.41 -23.46
C MET A 416 -2.20 -11.24 -24.95
N GLU A 417 -3.20 -11.95 -25.45
CA GLU A 417 -3.64 -11.86 -26.85
C GLU A 417 -4.85 -10.92 -26.97
N PRO A 418 -5.14 -10.37 -28.17
CA PRO A 418 -6.38 -9.66 -28.42
C PRO A 418 -7.61 -10.51 -28.03
N GLY A 419 -8.49 -9.97 -27.19
CA GLY A 419 -9.60 -10.71 -26.58
C GLY A 419 -10.90 -10.74 -27.40
N PHE A 420 -10.87 -10.49 -28.70
CA PHE A 420 -12.06 -10.40 -29.56
C PHE A 420 -12.96 -11.66 -29.56
N ASP A 421 -12.37 -12.83 -29.31
CA ASP A 421 -13.09 -14.10 -29.29
C ASP A 421 -13.48 -14.54 -27.86
N SER A 422 -13.25 -13.70 -26.84
CA SER A 422 -13.68 -13.98 -25.48
C SER A 422 -15.18 -13.76 -25.30
N GLU A 423 -15.80 -14.52 -24.43
CA GLU A 423 -17.23 -14.36 -24.11
C GLU A 423 -17.56 -12.94 -23.65
N GLY A 424 -16.69 -12.34 -22.81
CA GLY A 424 -16.86 -10.97 -22.33
C GLY A 424 -16.88 -9.94 -23.45
N PHE A 425 -15.96 -10.05 -24.45
CA PHE A 425 -15.96 -9.13 -25.60
C PHE A 425 -17.14 -9.37 -26.54
N ILE A 426 -17.51 -10.64 -26.78
CA ILE A 426 -18.67 -10.97 -27.62
C ILE A 426 -19.95 -10.40 -27.00
N ASN A 427 -20.13 -10.53 -25.69
CA ASN A 427 -21.26 -9.95 -24.97
C ASN A 427 -21.27 -8.41 -25.06
N TYR A 428 -20.10 -7.77 -24.91
CA TYR A 428 -19.92 -6.34 -25.09
C TYR A 428 -20.30 -5.92 -26.52
N GLN A 429 -19.75 -6.58 -27.53
CA GLN A 429 -20.05 -6.32 -28.95
C GLN A 429 -21.53 -6.45 -29.27
N ASN A 430 -22.18 -7.52 -28.79
CA ASN A 430 -23.61 -7.78 -29.02
C ASN A 430 -24.51 -6.76 -28.32
N SER A 431 -24.06 -6.14 -27.22
CA SER A 431 -24.87 -5.15 -26.49
C SER A 431 -25.21 -3.90 -27.31
N PHE A 432 -24.43 -3.60 -28.34
CA PHE A 432 -24.65 -2.46 -29.22
C PHE A 432 -25.60 -2.76 -30.39
N ALA A 433 -25.79 -4.04 -30.73
CA ALA A 433 -26.59 -4.46 -31.89
C ALA A 433 -26.27 -3.67 -33.18
N ASN A 434 -25.00 -3.36 -33.43
CA ASN A 434 -24.50 -2.52 -34.51
C ASN A 434 -23.76 -3.37 -35.55
N GLU A 435 -24.34 -3.50 -36.76
CA GLU A 435 -23.76 -4.32 -37.83
C GLU A 435 -22.45 -3.76 -38.39
N THR A 436 -22.31 -2.42 -38.43
CA THR A 436 -21.06 -1.76 -38.84
C THR A 436 -19.94 -2.08 -37.89
N PHE A 437 -20.22 -2.01 -36.56
CA PHE A 437 -19.24 -2.38 -35.53
C PHE A 437 -18.85 -3.87 -35.65
N ASN A 438 -19.81 -4.75 -35.85
CA ASN A 438 -19.53 -6.17 -36.06
C ASN A 438 -18.62 -6.40 -37.27
N THR A 439 -18.91 -5.73 -38.38
CA THR A 439 -18.11 -5.81 -39.60
C THR A 439 -16.69 -5.27 -39.37
N LEU A 440 -16.56 -4.15 -38.68
CA LEU A 440 -15.25 -3.58 -38.32
C LEU A 440 -14.41 -4.57 -37.50
N ILE A 441 -14.99 -5.14 -36.46
CA ILE A 441 -14.28 -6.10 -35.61
C ILE A 441 -13.83 -7.33 -36.42
N GLU A 442 -14.65 -7.86 -37.33
CA GLU A 442 -14.22 -8.97 -38.21
C GLU A 442 -13.06 -8.56 -39.13
N ARG A 443 -13.06 -7.34 -39.67
CA ARG A 443 -11.90 -6.83 -40.45
C ARG A 443 -10.65 -6.70 -39.62
N ILE A 444 -10.75 -6.24 -38.35
CA ILE A 444 -9.62 -6.18 -37.43
C ILE A 444 -9.11 -7.59 -37.10
N LYS A 445 -9.97 -8.58 -36.95
CA LYS A 445 -9.56 -9.98 -36.73
C LYS A 445 -8.83 -10.54 -37.96
N GLU A 446 -9.28 -10.20 -39.18
CA GLU A 446 -8.59 -10.57 -40.42
C GLU A 446 -7.22 -9.89 -40.50
N LEU A 447 -7.15 -8.59 -40.21
CA LEU A 447 -5.90 -7.81 -40.15
C LEU A 447 -4.91 -8.45 -39.14
N ASN A 448 -5.37 -8.82 -37.97
CA ASN A 448 -4.55 -9.48 -36.97
C ASN A 448 -4.00 -10.85 -37.41
N LYS A 449 -4.74 -11.59 -38.23
CA LYS A 449 -4.24 -12.85 -38.82
C LYS A 449 -3.08 -12.56 -39.78
N GLU A 450 -3.19 -11.51 -40.58
CA GLU A 450 -2.12 -11.12 -41.50
C GLU A 450 -0.88 -10.61 -40.76
N ILE A 451 -1.07 -9.72 -39.76
CA ILE A 451 0.02 -9.24 -38.90
C ILE A 451 0.73 -10.39 -38.19
N ALA A 452 -0.02 -11.34 -37.65
CA ALA A 452 0.56 -12.50 -36.95
C ALA A 452 1.39 -13.42 -37.83
N GLN A 453 1.08 -13.48 -39.15
CA GLN A 453 1.81 -14.26 -40.15
C GLN A 453 2.98 -13.52 -40.79
N ASP A 454 3.01 -12.21 -40.62
CA ASP A 454 4.08 -11.35 -41.14
C ASP A 454 5.40 -11.66 -40.43
N LYS A 455 6.45 -11.98 -41.23
CA LYS A 455 7.77 -12.36 -40.70
C LYS A 455 8.47 -11.21 -39.97
N ALA A 456 8.15 -9.98 -40.34
CA ALA A 456 8.73 -8.80 -39.75
C ALA A 456 8.00 -8.39 -38.46
N LEU A 457 6.73 -8.67 -38.31
CA LEU A 457 5.88 -8.24 -37.18
C LEU A 457 5.62 -9.38 -36.19
N GLY A 458 4.77 -10.34 -36.57
CA GLY A 458 4.35 -11.44 -35.69
C GLY A 458 3.26 -11.06 -34.69
N LYS A 459 2.89 -11.99 -33.80
CA LYS A 459 1.78 -11.82 -32.82
C LYS A 459 1.92 -10.62 -31.89
N GLY A 460 3.15 -10.17 -31.64
CA GLY A 460 3.43 -9.05 -30.75
C GLY A 460 2.97 -7.68 -31.27
N PHE A 461 2.55 -7.60 -32.53
CA PHE A 461 2.08 -6.39 -33.21
C PHE A 461 0.59 -6.41 -33.52
N CYS A 462 -0.14 -7.45 -33.13
CA CYS A 462 -1.59 -7.52 -33.34
C CYS A 462 -2.32 -6.36 -32.67
N ILE A 463 -3.36 -5.87 -33.32
CA ILE A 463 -4.21 -4.79 -32.78
C ILE A 463 -5.01 -5.33 -31.59
N GLY A 464 -4.89 -4.66 -30.47
CA GLY A 464 -5.60 -5.03 -29.24
C GLY A 464 -7.07 -4.61 -29.26
N HIS A 465 -7.86 -5.29 -28.48
CA HIS A 465 -9.31 -5.04 -28.35
C HIS A 465 -9.65 -3.74 -27.60
N SER A 466 -8.73 -3.18 -26.81
CA SER A 466 -9.01 -2.00 -25.99
C SER A 466 -9.25 -0.72 -26.81
N TYR A 467 -8.79 -0.67 -28.05
CA TYR A 467 -9.12 0.42 -28.95
C TYR A 467 -10.63 0.51 -29.24
N PHE A 468 -11.35 -0.60 -29.05
CA PHE A 468 -12.78 -0.75 -29.36
C PHE A 468 -13.65 -0.88 -28.09
N CYS A 469 -13.13 -0.61 -26.90
CA CYS A 469 -13.81 -0.91 -25.63
C CYS A 469 -14.48 0.28 -24.94
N ASN A 470 -14.28 1.51 -25.38
CA ASN A 470 -14.78 2.71 -24.69
C ASN A 470 -15.94 3.38 -25.46
N ALA A 471 -16.67 2.63 -26.28
CA ALA A 471 -17.84 3.15 -26.98
C ALA A 471 -18.98 3.38 -26.00
N ASN A 472 -19.55 4.58 -26.00
CA ASN A 472 -20.81 4.85 -25.30
C ASN A 472 -22.03 4.38 -26.11
N ASP A 473 -21.97 4.53 -27.44
CA ASP A 473 -23.07 4.29 -28.36
C ASP A 473 -22.66 3.63 -29.69
N CYS A 474 -21.36 3.32 -29.89
CA CYS A 474 -20.80 2.83 -31.16
C CYS A 474 -21.18 3.70 -32.37
N ALA A 475 -21.14 5.02 -32.21
CA ALA A 475 -21.37 5.96 -33.30
C ALA A 475 -20.36 5.75 -34.45
N GLU A 476 -20.84 5.90 -35.68
CA GLU A 476 -19.99 5.71 -36.89
C GLU A 476 -18.77 6.65 -36.88
N GLU A 477 -18.96 7.90 -36.44
CA GLU A 477 -17.90 8.89 -36.29
C GLU A 477 -16.80 8.41 -35.34
N TRP A 478 -17.16 7.88 -34.15
CA TRP A 478 -16.19 7.30 -33.22
C TRP A 478 -15.43 6.11 -33.81
N MET A 479 -16.10 5.24 -34.57
CA MET A 479 -15.45 4.10 -35.24
C MET A 479 -14.45 4.56 -36.29
N LYS A 480 -14.80 5.62 -37.06
CA LYS A 480 -13.90 6.26 -38.03
C LYS A 480 -12.70 6.87 -37.35
N ASP A 481 -12.90 7.58 -36.24
CA ASP A 481 -11.81 8.19 -35.48
C ASP A 481 -10.81 7.13 -34.95
N VAL A 482 -11.30 6.01 -34.44
CA VAL A 482 -10.44 4.88 -34.03
C VAL A 482 -9.63 4.34 -35.21
N VAL A 483 -10.27 4.19 -36.38
CA VAL A 483 -9.56 3.72 -37.59
C VAL A 483 -8.52 4.74 -38.04
N ASP A 484 -8.89 6.00 -38.16
CA ASP A 484 -8.08 7.04 -38.80
C ASP A 484 -6.95 7.56 -37.88
N PHE A 485 -7.20 7.65 -36.57
CA PHE A 485 -6.26 8.25 -35.64
C PHE A 485 -5.48 7.25 -34.81
N ASP A 486 -5.99 6.02 -34.63
CA ASP A 486 -5.29 5.00 -33.84
C ASP A 486 -4.73 3.87 -34.73
N ILE A 487 -5.55 3.28 -35.61
CA ILE A 487 -5.16 2.06 -36.32
C ILE A 487 -4.29 2.35 -37.54
N LEU A 488 -4.72 3.25 -38.43
CA LEU A 488 -3.98 3.54 -39.68
C LEU A 488 -2.59 4.14 -39.40
N PRO A 489 -2.39 5.06 -38.44
CA PRO A 489 -1.05 5.53 -38.09
C PRO A 489 -0.14 4.38 -37.63
N MET A 490 -0.65 3.45 -36.82
CA MET A 490 0.09 2.28 -36.37
C MET A 490 0.46 1.37 -37.54
N LEU A 491 -0.45 1.10 -38.47
CA LEU A 491 -0.17 0.32 -39.68
C LEU A 491 0.85 1.00 -40.57
N SER A 492 0.83 2.33 -40.64
CA SER A 492 1.83 3.12 -41.39
C SER A 492 3.25 2.93 -40.85
N GLU A 493 3.40 2.81 -39.51
CA GLU A 493 4.68 2.46 -38.88
C GLU A 493 5.07 1.00 -39.13
N TYR A 494 4.12 0.08 -39.11
CA TYR A 494 4.37 -1.35 -39.30
C TYR A 494 4.83 -1.66 -40.74
N TRP A 495 4.22 -1.02 -41.73
CA TRP A 495 4.45 -1.26 -43.15
C TRP A 495 4.98 -0.02 -43.86
N PHE A 496 5.91 0.71 -43.21
CA PHE A 496 6.44 1.98 -43.77
C PHE A 496 7.09 1.81 -45.17
N ASP A 497 7.61 0.63 -45.47
CA ASP A 497 8.21 0.22 -46.75
C ASP A 497 7.27 -0.60 -47.64
N GLU A 498 6.07 -0.97 -47.18
CA GLU A 498 5.06 -1.75 -47.90
C GLU A 498 3.79 -0.93 -48.21
N SER A 499 3.93 0.22 -48.87
CA SER A 499 2.82 1.18 -49.10
C SER A 499 1.58 0.58 -49.81
N SER A 500 1.76 -0.43 -50.66
CA SER A 500 0.65 -1.12 -51.32
C SER A 500 -0.19 -1.95 -50.32
N LYS A 501 0.43 -2.52 -49.30
CA LYS A 501 -0.23 -3.29 -48.26
C LYS A 501 -1.00 -2.35 -47.34
N LEU A 502 -0.38 -1.25 -46.95
CA LEU A 502 -1.03 -0.19 -46.19
C LEU A 502 -2.29 0.33 -46.91
N GLN A 503 -2.15 0.74 -48.18
CA GLN A 503 -3.26 1.26 -48.98
C GLN A 503 -4.42 0.25 -49.12
N ARG A 504 -4.10 -1.03 -49.25
CA ARG A 504 -5.12 -2.07 -49.31
C ARG A 504 -5.93 -2.13 -48.00
N TRP A 505 -5.26 -2.11 -46.85
CA TRP A 505 -5.95 -2.17 -45.55
C TRP A 505 -6.70 -0.87 -45.25
N GLU A 506 -6.18 0.29 -45.62
CA GLU A 506 -6.90 1.57 -45.57
C GLU A 506 -8.23 1.48 -46.31
N ASN A 507 -8.23 1.00 -47.58
CA ASN A 507 -9.45 0.81 -48.36
C ASN A 507 -10.42 -0.22 -47.74
N ILE A 508 -9.90 -1.30 -47.17
CA ILE A 508 -10.74 -2.33 -46.49
C ILE A 508 -11.43 -1.74 -45.26
N LEU A 509 -10.69 -1.01 -44.41
CA LEU A 509 -11.22 -0.45 -43.17
C LEU A 509 -12.22 0.69 -43.46
N HIS A 510 -11.91 1.60 -44.39
CA HIS A 510 -12.84 2.65 -44.79
C HIS A 510 -14.08 2.10 -45.51
N GLY A 511 -13.94 0.95 -46.22
CA GLY A 511 -15.06 0.27 -46.88
C GLY A 511 -16.12 -0.27 -45.92
N VAL A 512 -15.84 -0.34 -44.61
CA VAL A 512 -16.82 -0.72 -43.60
C VAL A 512 -17.91 0.33 -43.41
N PHE A 513 -17.61 1.58 -43.73
CA PHE A 513 -18.48 2.74 -43.52
C PHE A 513 -19.20 3.22 -44.81
N GLN A 514 -19.09 2.46 -45.89
CA GLN A 514 -19.77 2.70 -47.18
C GLN A 514 -20.97 1.76 -47.35
#